data_01b6a8ada58ca49a6e097348ba6fc868
#
_entry.id   01b6a8ada58ca49a6e097348ba6fc868
#
_cell.length_a   1.000
_cell.length_b   1.000
_cell.length_c   1.000
_cell.angle_alpha   90.00
_cell.angle_beta   90.00
_cell.angle_gamma   90.00
#
_symmetry.space_group_name_H-M   'P 1'
#
loop_
_entity.id
_entity.type
_entity.pdbx_description
1 polymer ?
#
loop_
_entity_poly.entity_id
_entity_poly.type
_entity_poly.pdbx_seq_one_letter_code
_entity_poly.pdbx_strand_id
1 'polypeptide(L)'
;IEVTLGVLERECLALNSRFITVNTHHRPYIILKWAQSANGFLDDCYRPVRLSTPFTQMLVHKLRAECDAILVGRITAERDHPRLNVREWNGPDPRRIVLSHVSDGEVHSGMLPQLLAELQVDGVQSLLVEGGAKTLHSFLDNGWWDEIRVETAPSTFTDGTRAPLVPSQALLTRQDCYDGQVIRCYTHRE
;
A
#
# COMPACT_ATOMS: atom_id res chain seq x y z
N ILE A 1 30.67 18.23 -26.71
CA ILE A 1 30.37 17.49 -25.46
C ILE A 1 30.05 16.07 -25.87
N GLU A 2 30.75 15.09 -25.36
CA GLU A 2 30.46 13.67 -25.57
C GLU A 2 29.42 13.24 -24.53
N VAL A 3 28.35 12.57 -24.97
CA VAL A 3 27.25 12.12 -24.09
C VAL A 3 27.08 10.62 -24.26
N THR A 4 27.12 9.89 -23.14
CA THR A 4 26.82 8.46 -23.11
C THR A 4 25.43 8.25 -22.52
N LEU A 5 24.52 7.64 -23.29
CA LEU A 5 23.15 7.30 -22.84
C LEU A 5 23.10 5.90 -22.24
N GLY A 6 22.09 5.63 -21.41
CA GLY A 6 21.80 4.31 -20.85
C GLY A 6 22.70 3.85 -19.70
N VAL A 7 23.53 4.73 -19.15
CA VAL A 7 24.37 4.39 -17.98
C VAL A 7 23.50 4.28 -16.75
N LEU A 8 23.47 3.07 -16.10
CA LEU A 8 22.63 2.75 -14.94
C LEU A 8 21.14 3.05 -15.18
N GLU A 9 20.65 2.86 -16.39
CA GLU A 9 19.28 3.21 -16.77
C GLU A 9 18.24 2.55 -15.87
N ARG A 10 18.38 1.25 -15.58
CA ARG A 10 17.48 0.50 -14.74
C ARG A 10 17.43 1.06 -13.30
N GLU A 11 18.57 1.35 -12.72
CA GLU A 11 18.70 1.94 -11.39
C GLU A 11 18.12 3.35 -11.33
N CYS A 12 18.35 4.14 -12.38
CA CYS A 12 17.77 5.48 -12.52
C CYS A 12 16.24 5.44 -12.64
N LEU A 13 15.69 4.52 -13.42
CA LEU A 13 14.25 4.32 -13.54
C LEU A 13 13.63 3.90 -12.19
N ALA A 14 14.25 2.95 -11.49
CA ALA A 14 13.79 2.52 -10.17
C ALA A 14 13.82 3.65 -9.13
N LEU A 15 14.89 4.47 -9.12
CA LEU A 15 15.03 5.61 -8.23
C LEU A 15 13.97 6.69 -8.49
N ASN A 16 13.60 6.89 -9.74
CA ASN A 16 12.66 7.92 -10.18
C ASN A 16 11.25 7.38 -10.45
N SER A 17 10.92 6.17 -10.00
CA SER A 17 9.66 5.49 -10.31
C SER A 17 8.41 6.32 -9.99
N ARG A 18 8.38 7.02 -8.85
CA ARG A 18 7.25 7.91 -8.48
C ARG A 18 7.07 9.04 -9.48
N PHE A 19 8.16 9.76 -9.79
CA PHE A 19 8.14 10.85 -10.77
C PHE A 19 7.70 10.36 -12.15
N ILE A 20 8.24 9.22 -12.59
CA ILE A 20 7.90 8.63 -13.89
C ILE A 20 6.40 8.26 -13.91
N THR A 21 5.90 7.53 -12.92
CA THR A 21 4.48 7.14 -12.83
C THR A 21 3.55 8.35 -12.92
N VAL A 22 3.81 9.39 -12.13
CA VAL A 22 2.97 10.61 -12.13
C VAL A 22 2.93 11.26 -13.51
N ASN A 23 4.06 11.32 -14.22
CA ASN A 23 4.15 12.01 -15.51
C ASN A 23 3.71 11.14 -16.70
N THR A 24 3.74 9.81 -16.58
CA THR A 24 3.37 8.90 -17.69
C THR A 24 1.97 8.31 -17.51
N HIS A 25 1.56 8.00 -16.28
CA HIS A 25 0.25 7.39 -15.99
C HIS A 25 -0.78 8.40 -15.48
N HIS A 26 -0.39 9.65 -15.23
CA HIS A 26 -1.27 10.73 -14.76
C HIS A 26 -2.03 10.38 -13.49
N ARG A 27 -1.39 9.66 -12.57
CA ARG A 27 -1.88 9.27 -11.26
C ARG A 27 -0.72 9.19 -10.26
N PRO A 28 -0.99 9.22 -8.93
CA PRO A 28 0.03 8.94 -7.94
C PRO A 28 0.67 7.55 -8.13
N TYR A 29 1.90 7.39 -7.67
CA TYR A 29 2.53 6.08 -7.46
C TYR A 29 1.83 5.39 -6.30
N ILE A 30 1.27 4.20 -6.51
CA ILE A 30 0.40 3.52 -5.57
C ILE A 30 1.12 2.36 -4.90
N ILE A 31 1.19 2.42 -3.55
CA ILE A 31 1.74 1.36 -2.71
C ILE A 31 0.59 0.69 -1.97
N LEU A 32 0.34 -0.59 -2.24
CA LEU A 32 -0.59 -1.39 -1.46
C LEU A 32 0.16 -2.06 -0.31
N LYS A 33 -0.30 -1.88 0.93
CA LYS A 33 0.34 -2.48 2.09
C LYS A 33 -0.68 -3.16 3.01
N TRP A 34 -0.38 -4.39 3.40
CA TRP A 34 -1.12 -5.07 4.46
C TRP A 34 -0.21 -5.95 5.32
N ALA A 35 -0.71 -6.29 6.50
CA ALA A 35 -0.13 -7.32 7.35
C ALA A 35 -1.09 -8.50 7.42
N GLN A 36 -0.56 -9.73 7.44
CA GLN A 36 -1.34 -10.96 7.50
C GLN A 36 -0.68 -11.99 8.41
N SER A 37 -1.48 -12.95 8.89
CA SER A 37 -0.99 -14.15 9.57
C SER A 37 -0.28 -15.08 8.60
N ALA A 38 0.46 -16.08 9.11
CA ALA A 38 1.16 -17.08 8.30
C ALA A 38 0.23 -17.86 7.36
N ASN A 39 -1.04 -18.02 7.74
CA ASN A 39 -2.06 -18.67 6.93
C ASN A 39 -3.03 -17.71 6.22
N GLY A 40 -2.64 -16.41 6.08
CA GLY A 40 -3.28 -15.46 5.17
C GLY A 40 -4.55 -14.79 5.68
N PHE A 41 -4.65 -14.47 6.98
CA PHE A 41 -5.75 -13.68 7.52
C PHE A 41 -5.27 -12.28 7.96
N LEU A 42 -6.11 -11.27 7.76
CA LEU A 42 -5.88 -9.87 8.17
C LEU A 42 -6.29 -9.60 9.62
N ASP A 43 -7.17 -10.42 10.16
CA ASP A 43 -7.72 -10.31 11.51
C ASP A 43 -7.95 -11.72 12.12
N ASP A 44 -8.28 -11.77 13.39
CA ASP A 44 -8.61 -13.03 14.10
C ASP A 44 -10.11 -13.08 14.37
N CYS A 45 -10.81 -14.01 13.72
CA CYS A 45 -12.27 -14.16 13.85
C CYS A 45 -13.02 -12.84 13.66
N TYR A 46 -12.65 -12.05 12.64
CA TYR A 46 -13.21 -10.74 12.28
C TYR A 46 -13.01 -9.65 13.35
N ARG A 47 -12.08 -9.85 14.28
CA ARG A 47 -11.69 -8.88 15.29
C ARG A 47 -10.30 -8.31 14.99
N PRO A 48 -10.09 -6.99 15.20
CA PRO A 48 -8.78 -6.39 15.03
C PRO A 48 -7.72 -7.09 15.86
N VAL A 49 -6.59 -7.39 15.26
CA VAL A 49 -5.44 -8.02 15.91
C VAL A 49 -4.16 -7.29 15.52
N ARG A 50 -3.22 -7.20 16.45
CA ARG A 50 -1.90 -6.65 16.15
C ARG A 50 -1.01 -7.75 15.57
N LEU A 51 -0.76 -7.69 14.27
CA LEU A 51 0.13 -8.60 13.56
C LEU A 51 1.59 -8.13 13.57
N SER A 52 1.82 -6.82 13.51
CA SER A 52 3.15 -6.22 13.46
C SER A 52 3.81 -6.16 14.84
N THR A 53 5.14 -6.37 14.89
CA THR A 53 5.97 -6.10 16.07
C THR A 53 6.18 -4.58 16.23
N PRO A 54 6.72 -4.09 17.37
CA PRO A 54 7.08 -2.67 17.50
C PRO A 54 8.06 -2.21 16.43
N PHE A 55 9.02 -3.05 16.05
CA PHE A 55 9.99 -2.71 15.02
C PHE A 55 9.36 -2.60 13.63
N THR A 56 8.56 -3.60 13.22
CA THR A 56 7.89 -3.54 11.90
C THR A 56 6.83 -2.45 11.85
N GLN A 57 6.19 -2.12 13.00
CA GLN A 57 5.31 -0.97 13.12
C GLN A 57 6.06 0.36 12.87
N MET A 58 7.27 0.51 13.41
CA MET A 58 8.13 1.67 13.12
C MET A 58 8.43 1.78 11.61
N LEU A 59 8.68 0.66 10.91
CA LEU A 59 8.86 0.66 9.45
C LEU A 59 7.60 1.10 8.70
N VAL A 60 6.41 0.78 9.21
CA VAL A 60 5.14 1.31 8.66
C VAL A 60 5.08 2.83 8.82
N HIS A 61 5.47 3.36 9.99
CA HIS A 61 5.52 4.80 10.19
C HIS A 61 6.55 5.51 9.29
N LYS A 62 7.71 4.86 9.05
CA LYS A 62 8.68 5.32 8.04
C LYS A 62 8.04 5.41 6.66
N LEU A 63 7.35 4.36 6.22
CA LEU A 63 6.67 4.34 4.93
C LEU A 63 5.61 5.45 4.82
N ARG A 64 4.84 5.69 5.87
CA ARG A 64 3.87 6.79 5.92
C ARG A 64 4.53 8.15 5.76
N ALA A 65 5.67 8.37 6.42
CA ALA A 65 6.45 9.60 6.31
C ALA A 65 7.03 9.84 4.90
N GLU A 66 7.18 8.77 4.12
CA GLU A 66 7.70 8.79 2.75
C GLU A 66 6.60 8.92 1.68
N CYS A 67 5.31 8.95 2.09
CA CYS A 67 4.17 9.06 1.19
C CYS A 67 3.41 10.37 1.39
N ASP A 68 2.91 10.96 0.29
CA ASP A 68 2.15 12.22 0.35
C ASP A 68 0.73 12.02 0.86
N ALA A 69 0.13 10.87 0.56
CA ALA A 69 -1.23 10.53 1.00
C ALA A 69 -1.34 9.08 1.48
N ILE A 70 -2.31 8.86 2.37
CA ILE A 70 -2.69 7.53 2.87
C ILE A 70 -4.20 7.32 2.74
N LEU A 71 -4.60 6.17 2.23
CA LEU A 71 -5.98 5.79 1.99
C LEU A 71 -6.36 4.53 2.74
N VAL A 72 -7.53 4.57 3.37
CA VAL A 72 -8.20 3.39 3.96
C VAL A 72 -9.67 3.36 3.54
N GLY A 73 -10.26 2.17 3.52
CA GLY A 73 -11.69 2.00 3.32
C GLY A 73 -12.50 2.44 4.54
N ARG A 74 -13.77 2.85 4.34
CA ARG A 74 -14.68 3.29 5.38
C ARG A 74 -14.81 2.28 6.53
N ILE A 75 -15.02 1.00 6.21
CA ILE A 75 -15.19 -0.05 7.22
C ILE A 75 -13.96 -0.15 8.13
N THR A 76 -12.76 -0.05 7.57
CA THR A 76 -11.50 -0.03 8.34
C THR A 76 -11.43 1.23 9.21
N ALA A 77 -11.80 2.39 8.66
CA ALA A 77 -11.79 3.64 9.42
C ALA A 77 -12.77 3.62 10.60
N GLU A 78 -13.97 3.06 10.40
CA GLU A 78 -15.02 2.97 11.43
C GLU A 78 -14.74 1.88 12.48
N ARG A 79 -14.21 0.72 12.05
CA ARG A 79 -13.95 -0.41 12.96
C ARG A 79 -12.70 -0.22 13.81
N ASP A 80 -11.62 0.20 13.16
CA ASP A 80 -10.28 0.20 13.77
C ASP A 80 -9.86 1.59 14.26
N HIS A 81 -10.59 2.66 13.88
CA HIS A 81 -10.28 4.07 14.17
C HIS A 81 -8.79 4.40 14.04
N PRO A 82 -8.13 4.02 12.93
CA PRO A 82 -6.69 4.13 12.80
C PRO A 82 -6.29 5.61 12.74
N ARG A 83 -5.26 5.99 13.49
CA ARG A 83 -4.76 7.37 13.48
C ARG A 83 -4.12 7.75 12.14
N LEU A 84 -3.54 6.79 11.41
CA LEU A 84 -2.89 6.94 10.10
C LEU A 84 -1.79 8.02 10.06
N ASN A 85 -1.26 8.41 11.22
CA ASN A 85 -0.23 9.42 11.37
C ASN A 85 1.16 8.80 11.53
N VAL A 86 2.18 9.67 11.52
CA VAL A 86 3.58 9.33 11.79
C VAL A 86 3.90 9.68 13.24
N ARG A 87 4.10 8.68 14.12
CA ARG A 87 4.43 8.88 15.54
C ARG A 87 5.66 8.07 16.01
N GLU A 88 6.02 7.02 15.27
CA GLU A 88 7.17 6.15 15.58
C GLU A 88 8.32 6.33 14.59
N TRP A 89 8.27 7.39 13.81
CA TRP A 89 9.31 7.82 12.88
C TRP A 89 9.34 9.35 12.80
N ASN A 90 10.45 9.92 12.35
CA ASN A 90 10.56 11.35 12.10
C ASN A 90 10.16 11.67 10.67
N GLY A 91 9.17 12.52 10.47
CA GLY A 91 8.68 12.93 9.16
C GLY A 91 7.26 13.51 9.20
N PRO A 92 6.78 14.04 8.08
CA PRO A 92 5.44 14.61 7.98
C PRO A 92 4.35 13.53 8.03
N ASP A 93 3.16 13.93 8.48
CA ASP A 93 1.96 13.10 8.34
C ASP A 93 1.48 13.11 6.88
N PRO A 94 1.13 11.98 6.29
CA PRO A 94 0.49 11.94 4.98
C PRO A 94 -0.94 12.51 5.03
N ARG A 95 -1.41 13.07 3.91
CA ARG A 95 -2.82 13.48 3.74
C ARG A 95 -3.73 12.26 3.91
N ARG A 96 -4.64 12.31 4.88
CA ARG A 96 -5.57 11.20 5.18
C ARG A 96 -6.76 11.21 4.24
N ILE A 97 -7.06 10.04 3.68
CA ILE A 97 -8.20 9.80 2.80
C ILE A 97 -8.97 8.60 3.32
N VAL A 98 -10.26 8.78 3.56
CA VAL A 98 -11.18 7.68 3.88
C VAL A 98 -12.08 7.47 2.67
N LEU A 99 -11.97 6.32 2.02
CA LEU A 99 -12.81 5.97 0.90
C LEU A 99 -14.21 5.62 1.42
N SER A 100 -15.14 6.57 1.32
CA SER A 100 -16.53 6.42 1.74
C SER A 100 -17.45 6.24 0.54
N HIS A 101 -18.54 5.47 0.72
CA HIS A 101 -19.58 5.28 -0.28
C HIS A 101 -20.75 6.21 -0.06
N VAL A 102 -21.38 6.58 -1.16
CA VAL A 102 -22.65 7.33 -1.14
C VAL A 102 -23.84 6.37 -1.18
N SER A 103 -23.70 5.05 -1.41
CA SER A 103 -24.79 4.06 -1.30
C SER A 103 -24.28 2.62 -1.29
N ASP A 104 -24.88 1.80 -0.46
CA ASP A 104 -24.92 0.32 -0.48
C ASP A 104 -23.61 -0.49 -0.35
N GLY A 105 -22.53 0.05 0.20
CA GLY A 105 -21.40 -0.77 0.69
C GLY A 105 -20.42 -1.28 -0.37
N GLU A 106 -20.62 -0.97 -1.64
CA GLU A 106 -19.66 -1.30 -2.72
C GLU A 106 -18.83 -0.08 -3.13
N VAL A 107 -17.52 -0.31 -3.36
CA VAL A 107 -16.64 0.69 -4.00
C VAL A 107 -17.02 0.69 -5.47
N HIS A 108 -17.80 1.67 -5.91
CA HIS A 108 -18.04 1.81 -7.34
C HIS A 108 -16.70 2.06 -8.04
N SER A 109 -16.34 1.18 -8.95
CA SER A 109 -15.10 1.26 -9.74
C SER A 109 -14.90 2.60 -10.46
N GLY A 110 -15.97 3.36 -10.68
CA GLY A 110 -15.92 4.70 -11.26
C GLY A 110 -15.41 5.82 -10.34
N MET A 111 -15.39 5.62 -9.02
CA MET A 111 -14.91 6.66 -8.08
C MET A 111 -13.39 6.67 -7.93
N LEU A 112 -12.73 5.54 -8.04
CA LEU A 112 -11.28 5.45 -7.87
C LEU A 112 -10.49 6.18 -8.97
N PRO A 113 -10.82 6.05 -10.28
CA PRO A 113 -10.16 6.83 -11.32
C PRO A 113 -10.28 8.33 -11.11
N GLN A 114 -11.48 8.81 -10.73
CA GLN A 114 -11.70 10.22 -10.44
C GLN A 114 -10.87 10.69 -9.24
N LEU A 115 -10.87 9.94 -8.14
CA LEU A 115 -10.04 10.24 -6.96
C LEU A 115 -8.55 10.30 -7.32
N LEU A 116 -8.04 9.32 -8.10
CA LEU A 116 -6.64 9.29 -8.50
C LEU A 116 -6.26 10.49 -9.38
N ALA A 117 -7.17 10.91 -10.28
CA ALA A 117 -6.98 12.10 -11.09
C ALA A 117 -7.00 13.39 -10.25
N GLU A 118 -7.93 13.51 -9.29
CA GLU A 118 -7.99 14.64 -8.35
C GLU A 118 -6.71 14.73 -7.51
N LEU A 119 -6.23 13.61 -6.98
CA LEU A 119 -4.98 13.57 -6.22
C LEU A 119 -3.77 14.00 -7.06
N GLN A 120 -3.71 13.61 -8.33
CA GLN A 120 -2.65 14.02 -9.24
C GLN A 120 -2.70 15.52 -9.50
N VAL A 121 -3.89 16.10 -9.72
CA VAL A 121 -4.08 17.56 -9.87
C VAL A 121 -3.66 18.31 -8.60
N ASP A 122 -3.93 17.75 -7.42
CA ASP A 122 -3.53 18.29 -6.12
C ASP A 122 -2.02 18.16 -5.84
N GLY A 123 -1.24 17.59 -6.77
CA GLY A 123 0.21 17.41 -6.65
C GLY A 123 0.64 16.22 -5.79
N VAL A 124 -0.26 15.29 -5.45
CA VAL A 124 0.07 14.05 -4.72
C VAL A 124 0.85 13.13 -5.66
N GLN A 125 2.08 12.80 -5.31
CA GLN A 125 2.95 11.94 -6.11
C GLN A 125 2.93 10.48 -5.65
N SER A 126 2.57 10.23 -4.39
CA SER A 126 2.57 8.88 -3.79
C SER A 126 1.34 8.66 -2.91
N LEU A 127 0.69 7.51 -3.09
CA LEU A 127 -0.48 7.08 -2.34
C LEU A 127 -0.21 5.73 -1.68
N LEU A 128 -0.26 5.70 -0.34
CA LEU A 128 -0.22 4.47 0.44
C LEU A 128 -1.65 3.99 0.71
N VAL A 129 -1.98 2.77 0.31
CA VAL A 129 -3.27 2.13 0.59
C VAL A 129 -3.06 1.08 1.68
N GLU A 130 -3.56 1.37 2.89
CA GLU A 130 -3.36 0.52 4.08
C GLU A 130 -4.60 -0.24 4.49
N GLY A 131 -5.60 -0.42 3.69
CA GLY A 131 -6.56 -1.11 4.35
C GLY A 131 -7.92 -1.45 3.85
N GLY A 132 -8.46 -2.47 4.53
CA GLY A 132 -9.64 -3.21 4.21
C GLY A 132 -9.44 -4.13 3.00
N ALA A 133 -9.73 -5.42 3.15
CA ALA A 133 -9.59 -6.39 2.05
C ALA A 133 -10.30 -5.91 0.78
N LYS A 134 -11.53 -5.38 0.89
CA LYS A 134 -12.30 -4.89 -0.26
C LYS A 134 -11.60 -3.73 -0.98
N THR A 135 -11.03 -2.79 -0.24
CA THR A 135 -10.29 -1.66 -0.82
C THR A 135 -9.06 -2.16 -1.56
N LEU A 136 -8.26 -3.02 -0.95
CA LEU A 136 -7.09 -3.62 -1.58
C LEU A 136 -7.46 -4.40 -2.85
N HIS A 137 -8.52 -5.21 -2.81
CA HIS A 137 -9.02 -5.92 -3.99
C HIS A 137 -9.41 -4.95 -5.11
N SER A 138 -10.11 -3.84 -4.80
CA SER A 138 -10.48 -2.86 -5.82
C SER A 138 -9.28 -2.28 -6.55
N PHE A 139 -8.15 -2.07 -5.87
CA PHE A 139 -6.91 -1.62 -6.51
C PHE A 139 -6.23 -2.74 -7.31
N LEU A 140 -6.16 -3.95 -6.76
CA LEU A 140 -5.54 -5.10 -7.40
C LEU A 140 -6.28 -5.52 -8.68
N ASP A 141 -7.62 -5.62 -8.62
CA ASP A 141 -8.46 -6.06 -9.73
C ASP A 141 -8.44 -5.08 -10.91
N ASN A 142 -8.21 -3.79 -10.65
CA ASN A 142 -8.06 -2.76 -11.67
C ASN A 142 -6.61 -2.53 -12.11
N GLY A 143 -5.64 -3.23 -11.52
CA GLY A 143 -4.21 -3.04 -11.83
C GLY A 143 -3.64 -1.69 -11.37
N TRP A 144 -4.31 -1.00 -10.44
CA TRP A 144 -3.88 0.30 -9.91
C TRP A 144 -2.94 0.10 -8.72
N TRP A 145 -1.75 -0.35 -9.00
CA TRP A 145 -0.67 -0.47 -8.03
C TRP A 145 0.68 -0.45 -8.75
N ASP A 146 1.69 0.05 -8.10
CA ASP A 146 3.08 0.09 -8.57
C ASP A 146 3.95 -0.76 -7.66
N GLU A 147 3.62 -0.78 -6.36
CA GLU A 147 4.31 -1.57 -5.34
C GLU A 147 3.32 -2.27 -4.42
N ILE A 148 3.64 -3.49 -4.01
CA ILE A 148 2.90 -4.23 -2.98
C ILE A 148 3.86 -4.58 -1.85
N ARG A 149 3.48 -4.28 -0.60
CA ARG A 149 4.22 -4.66 0.60
C ARG A 149 3.37 -5.55 1.49
N VAL A 150 3.80 -6.78 1.67
CA VAL A 150 3.12 -7.76 2.52
C VAL A 150 4.00 -8.09 3.72
N GLU A 151 3.51 -7.79 4.91
CA GLU A 151 4.06 -8.27 6.16
C GLU A 151 3.35 -9.56 6.56
N THR A 152 4.09 -10.64 6.78
CA THR A 152 3.55 -11.92 7.23
C THR A 152 4.05 -12.24 8.64
N ALA A 153 3.14 -12.27 9.59
CA ALA A 153 3.41 -12.67 10.97
C ALA A 153 3.49 -14.20 11.10
N PRO A 154 4.26 -14.75 12.05
CA PRO A 154 4.35 -16.19 12.26
C PRO A 154 3.08 -16.81 12.87
N SER A 155 2.18 -15.99 13.42
CA SER A 155 0.90 -16.43 13.99
C SER A 155 -0.03 -17.01 12.93
N THR A 156 -0.88 -17.96 13.34
CA THR A 156 -1.96 -18.53 12.52
C THR A 156 -3.31 -18.34 13.21
N PHE A 157 -4.35 -18.14 12.43
CA PHE A 157 -5.73 -17.99 12.93
C PHE A 157 -6.62 -19.07 12.34
N THR A 158 -7.70 -19.40 13.05
CA THR A 158 -8.66 -20.43 12.62
C THR A 158 -9.65 -19.88 11.59
N ASP A 159 -10.01 -18.61 11.71
CA ASP A 159 -10.96 -17.91 10.83
C ASP A 159 -10.67 -16.41 10.83
N GLY A 160 -11.27 -15.67 9.91
CA GLY A 160 -11.13 -14.23 9.77
C GLY A 160 -11.22 -13.73 8.34
N THR A 161 -10.93 -12.45 8.16
CA THR A 161 -10.90 -11.83 6.84
C THR A 161 -9.67 -12.30 6.07
N ARG A 162 -9.88 -12.92 4.91
CA ARG A 162 -8.77 -13.34 4.04
C ARG A 162 -8.02 -12.15 3.50
N ALA A 163 -6.68 -12.25 3.54
CA ALA A 163 -5.81 -11.29 2.86
C ALA A 163 -5.95 -11.41 1.34
N PRO A 164 -5.76 -10.33 0.60
CA PRO A 164 -5.64 -10.39 -0.85
C PRO A 164 -4.47 -11.28 -1.28
N LEU A 165 -4.62 -11.92 -2.42
CA LEU A 165 -3.51 -12.63 -3.06
C LEU A 165 -2.65 -11.65 -3.84
N VAL A 166 -1.34 -11.80 -3.71
CA VAL A 166 -0.39 -11.08 -4.57
C VAL A 166 -0.58 -11.58 -6.01
N PRO A 167 -0.78 -10.69 -6.99
CA PRO A 167 -0.98 -11.08 -8.38
C PRO A 167 0.19 -11.90 -8.92
N SER A 168 -0.09 -12.90 -9.76
CA SER A 168 0.95 -13.78 -10.33
C SER A 168 1.98 -13.08 -11.21
N GLN A 169 1.60 -11.92 -11.79
CA GLN A 169 2.49 -11.06 -12.57
C GLN A 169 3.40 -10.18 -11.69
N ALA A 170 3.19 -10.12 -10.39
CA ALA A 170 4.04 -9.34 -9.49
C ALA A 170 5.43 -9.98 -9.34
N LEU A 171 6.47 -9.17 -9.47
CA LEU A 171 7.86 -9.58 -9.29
C LEU A 171 8.29 -9.30 -7.85
N LEU A 172 8.72 -10.32 -7.12
CA LEU A 172 9.35 -10.15 -5.81
C LEU A 172 10.70 -9.43 -5.99
N THR A 173 10.80 -8.22 -5.45
CA THR A 173 12.00 -7.38 -5.55
C THR A 173 12.83 -7.38 -4.27
N ARG A 174 12.16 -7.59 -3.12
CA ARG A 174 12.84 -7.58 -1.81
C ARG A 174 12.10 -8.47 -0.82
N GLN A 175 12.87 -9.16 0.04
CA GLN A 175 12.36 -9.88 1.20
C GLN A 175 13.28 -9.62 2.39
N ASP A 176 12.70 -9.20 3.50
CA ASP A 176 13.38 -9.01 4.78
C ASP A 176 12.72 -9.86 5.86
N CYS A 177 13.50 -10.25 6.86
CA CYS A 177 13.02 -10.99 8.02
C CYS A 177 13.44 -10.26 9.31
N TYR A 178 12.48 -9.99 10.20
CA TYR A 178 12.67 -9.29 11.47
C TYR A 178 11.91 -10.01 12.57
N ASP A 179 12.61 -10.71 13.46
CA ASP A 179 12.03 -11.43 14.62
C ASP A 179 10.85 -12.34 14.23
N GLY A 180 11.01 -13.10 13.14
CA GLY A 180 9.97 -13.99 12.62
C GLY A 180 8.92 -13.32 11.71
N GLN A 181 8.90 -12.00 11.63
CA GLN A 181 8.10 -11.27 10.64
C GLN A 181 8.80 -11.29 9.29
N VAL A 182 8.08 -11.60 8.23
CA VAL A 182 8.60 -11.56 6.86
C VAL A 182 7.92 -10.44 6.10
N ILE A 183 8.70 -9.47 5.63
CA ILE A 183 8.21 -8.38 4.77
C ILE A 183 8.64 -8.67 3.33
N ARG A 184 7.68 -8.76 2.41
CA ARG A 184 7.92 -8.93 0.97
C ARG A 184 7.44 -7.71 0.21
N CYS A 185 8.30 -7.22 -0.70
CA CYS A 185 7.99 -6.14 -1.61
C CYS A 185 7.94 -6.67 -3.04
N TYR A 186 6.92 -6.25 -3.78
CA TYR A 186 6.70 -6.64 -5.16
C TYR A 186 6.47 -5.42 -6.02
N THR A 187 6.85 -5.49 -7.29
CA THR A 187 6.55 -4.50 -8.34
C THR A 187 5.95 -5.19 -9.56
N HIS A 188 5.47 -4.43 -10.54
CA HIS A 188 5.11 -5.00 -11.84
C HIS A 188 6.35 -5.63 -12.51
N ARG A 189 6.13 -6.68 -13.31
CA ARG A 189 7.12 -7.09 -14.31
C ARG A 189 7.13 -6.02 -15.39
N GLU A 190 8.32 -5.52 -15.69
CA GLU A 190 8.56 -4.73 -16.90
C GLU A 190 8.35 -5.55 -18.17
#